data_a583f46a5868ceb3984e512d77027bcf
#
_entry.id   a583f46a5868ceb3984e512d77027bcf
#
_cell.length_a   1.000
_cell.length_b   1.000
_cell.length_c   1.000
_cell.angle_alpha   90.00
_cell.angle_beta   90.00
_cell.angle_gamma   90.00
#
_symmetry.space_group_name_H-M   'P 1'
#
loop_
_entity.id
_entity.type
_entity.pdbx_description
1 polymer ?
#
loop_
_entity_poly.entity_id
_entity_poly.type
_entity_poly.pdbx_seq_one_letter_code
_entity_poly.pdbx_strand_id
1 'polypeptide(L)'
;IFFENRDRSQNFDVDQRLSYVSMDRTQTIMYTSGSTANPKGITFNQNNIISKRFARALALPDFGSDDIFLCYLPLFHTFGRYFELMGSIFWGATYSFAESPAFNSLLKDFPIVNPSIFISIPKRWVQLYEILEKQLDMDSEDSETIETKLKSITGGKLKWGLSAAGYLDPDI
;
A
#
# COMPACT_ATOMS: atom_id res chain seq x y z
N ILE A 1 8.96 20.66 10.17
CA ILE A 1 9.60 20.80 11.49
C ILE A 1 10.86 19.93 11.63
N PHE A 2 10.99 18.79 10.95
CA PHE A 2 12.18 17.92 11.04
C PHE A 2 13.35 18.32 10.14
N PHE A 3 13.22 19.37 9.32
CA PHE A 3 14.23 19.75 8.33
C PHE A 3 15.00 21.06 8.67
N GLU A 4 14.60 21.78 9.70
CA GLU A 4 15.17 23.09 10.01
C GLU A 4 16.56 23.06 10.68
N ASN A 5 17.00 21.92 11.23
CA ASN A 5 18.29 21.79 11.92
C ASN A 5 19.24 20.77 11.28
N ARG A 6 19.22 20.60 9.96
CA ARG A 6 20.30 19.87 9.29
C ARG A 6 21.51 20.78 9.19
N ASP A 7 22.53 20.44 9.95
CA ASP A 7 23.87 20.95 9.73
C ASP A 7 24.31 20.65 8.28
N ARG A 8 24.25 21.66 7.42
CA ARG A 8 24.62 21.56 6.01
C ARG A 8 26.12 21.40 5.81
N SER A 9 26.91 21.39 6.89
CA SER A 9 28.37 21.24 6.83
C SER A 9 28.86 19.84 6.51
N GLN A 10 27.99 18.81 6.65
CA GLN A 10 28.28 17.47 6.14
C GLN A 10 27.77 17.37 4.70
N ASN A 11 28.61 17.66 3.74
CA ASN A 11 28.44 17.30 2.35
C ASN A 11 28.38 15.78 2.26
N PHE A 12 27.17 15.22 2.36
CA PHE A 12 26.90 13.85 2.04
C PHE A 12 27.03 13.71 0.53
N ASP A 13 28.17 13.22 0.07
CA ASP A 13 28.34 12.85 -1.32
C ASP A 13 27.49 11.60 -1.59
N VAL A 14 26.26 11.82 -2.03
CA VAL A 14 25.29 10.78 -2.38
C VAL A 14 25.84 9.94 -3.52
N ASP A 15 26.49 10.57 -4.51
CA ASP A 15 27.02 9.89 -5.70
C ASP A 15 28.17 8.94 -5.32
N GLN A 16 29.04 9.40 -4.42
CA GLN A 16 30.10 8.55 -3.87
C GLN A 16 29.52 7.34 -3.12
N ARG A 17 28.47 7.53 -2.32
CA ARG A 17 27.82 6.41 -1.61
C ARG A 17 27.12 5.45 -2.55
N LEU A 18 26.46 5.95 -3.58
CA LEU A 18 25.80 5.12 -4.60
C LEU A 18 26.81 4.24 -5.34
N SER A 19 28.04 4.72 -5.58
CA SER A 19 29.10 3.94 -6.24
C SER A 19 29.55 2.70 -5.45
N TYR A 20 29.31 2.68 -4.13
CA TYR A 20 29.62 1.53 -3.26
C TYR A 20 28.45 0.59 -3.01
N VAL A 21 27.28 0.85 -3.58
CA VAL A 21 26.11 -0.01 -3.38
C VAL A 21 26.22 -1.23 -4.29
N SER A 22 26.45 -2.39 -3.67
CA SER A 22 26.38 -3.67 -4.37
C SER A 22 24.95 -4.19 -4.39
N MET A 23 24.56 -4.84 -5.48
CA MET A 23 23.25 -5.47 -5.63
C MET A 23 22.99 -6.58 -4.59
N ASP A 24 24.02 -7.20 -4.08
CA ASP A 24 23.94 -8.27 -3.07
C ASP A 24 23.99 -7.74 -1.63
N ARG A 25 24.21 -6.43 -1.47
CA ARG A 25 24.23 -5.83 -0.14
C ARG A 25 22.86 -5.88 0.52
N THR A 26 22.83 -6.33 1.78
CA THR A 26 21.62 -6.32 2.60
C THR A 26 21.11 -4.89 2.77
N GLN A 27 19.87 -4.67 2.33
CA GLN A 27 19.18 -3.38 2.44
C GLN A 27 18.35 -3.28 3.71
N THR A 28 17.73 -4.40 4.07
CA THR A 28 16.83 -4.42 5.22
C THR A 28 16.72 -5.82 5.81
N ILE A 29 16.39 -5.86 7.08
CA ILE A 29 16.06 -7.09 7.81
C ILE A 29 14.64 -6.93 8.33
N MET A 30 13.78 -7.90 8.05
CA MET A 30 12.41 -7.94 8.57
C MET A 30 12.24 -9.17 9.45
N TYR A 31 11.71 -8.96 10.64
CA TYR A 31 11.47 -10.05 11.58
C TYR A 31 10.07 -10.63 11.37
N THR A 32 10.00 -11.95 11.40
CA THR A 32 8.72 -12.69 11.41
C THR A 32 8.53 -13.36 12.75
N SER A 33 7.28 -13.46 13.17
CA SER A 33 6.92 -14.11 14.43
C SER A 33 7.09 -15.63 14.45
N GLY A 34 7.70 -16.25 13.45
CA GLY A 34 8.03 -17.68 13.34
C GLY A 34 7.18 -18.65 14.19
N SER A 35 7.09 -19.89 13.80
CA SER A 35 6.43 -20.95 14.58
C SER A 35 7.21 -21.33 15.86
N THR A 36 8.41 -20.79 16.05
CA THR A 36 9.28 -20.97 17.23
C THR A 36 9.29 -19.70 18.06
N ALA A 37 9.53 -19.82 19.36
CA ALA A 37 9.46 -18.70 20.33
C ALA A 37 10.32 -17.48 20.00
N ASN A 38 11.31 -17.61 19.12
CA ASN A 38 12.20 -16.51 18.75
C ASN A 38 11.90 -15.99 17.33
N PRO A 39 11.71 -14.67 17.16
CA PRO A 39 11.56 -14.05 15.85
C PRO A 39 12.76 -14.33 14.94
N LYS A 40 12.49 -14.63 13.66
CA LYS A 40 13.53 -14.86 12.66
C LYS A 40 13.69 -13.61 11.80
N GLY A 41 14.93 -13.11 11.66
CA GLY A 41 15.29 -12.03 10.77
C GLY A 41 15.47 -12.53 9.33
N ILE A 42 14.63 -12.04 8.43
CA ILE A 42 14.75 -12.28 6.98
C ILE A 42 15.49 -11.11 6.36
N THR A 43 16.59 -11.38 5.71
CA THR A 43 17.38 -10.36 4.99
C THR A 43 16.88 -10.18 3.57
N PHE A 44 16.82 -8.93 3.13
CA PHE A 44 16.53 -8.55 1.76
C PHE A 44 17.70 -7.73 1.21
N ASN A 45 18.25 -8.17 0.11
CA ASN A 45 19.26 -7.42 -0.62
C ASN A 45 18.64 -6.57 -1.74
N GLN A 46 19.45 -5.76 -2.39
CA GLN A 46 19.01 -4.88 -3.47
C GLN A 46 18.37 -5.66 -4.63
N ASN A 47 18.97 -6.80 -5.02
CA ASN A 47 18.43 -7.67 -6.06
C ASN A 47 17.00 -8.15 -5.74
N ASN A 48 16.77 -8.59 -4.51
CA ASN A 48 15.43 -9.05 -4.09
C ASN A 48 14.37 -7.94 -4.26
N ILE A 49 14.74 -6.72 -3.86
CA ILE A 49 13.82 -5.58 -3.91
C ILE A 49 13.53 -5.18 -5.36
N ILE A 50 14.57 -5.00 -6.16
CA ILE A 50 14.44 -4.55 -7.55
C ILE A 50 13.72 -5.59 -8.40
N SER A 51 14.12 -6.88 -8.33
CA SER A 51 13.47 -7.95 -9.09
C SER A 51 11.97 -8.04 -8.79
N LYS A 52 11.58 -7.85 -7.53
CA LYS A 52 10.17 -7.82 -7.16
C LYS A 52 9.43 -6.59 -7.71
N ARG A 53 10.11 -5.44 -7.86
CA ARG A 53 9.50 -4.26 -8.50
C ARG A 53 9.19 -4.53 -9.97
N PHE A 54 10.16 -5.05 -10.71
CA PHE A 54 9.96 -5.41 -12.11
C PHE A 54 8.86 -6.47 -12.30
N ALA A 55 8.87 -7.53 -11.49
CA ALA A 55 7.84 -8.58 -11.56
C ALA A 55 6.43 -8.00 -11.33
N ARG A 56 6.28 -7.06 -10.38
CA ARG A 56 5.00 -6.39 -10.11
C ARG A 56 4.60 -5.41 -11.19
N ALA A 57 5.54 -4.67 -11.75
CA ALA A 57 5.27 -3.76 -12.87
C ALA A 57 4.77 -4.53 -14.09
N LEU A 58 5.30 -5.71 -14.36
CA LEU A 58 4.81 -6.58 -15.43
C LEU A 58 3.41 -7.14 -15.15
N ALA A 59 3.11 -7.44 -13.87
CA ALA A 59 1.80 -7.95 -13.46
C ALA A 59 0.73 -6.86 -13.35
N LEU A 60 1.13 -5.61 -13.16
CA LEU A 60 0.26 -4.45 -12.94
C LEU A 60 0.69 -3.31 -13.88
N PRO A 61 0.53 -3.48 -15.20
CA PRO A 61 1.02 -2.52 -16.19
C PRO A 61 0.29 -1.18 -16.16
N ASP A 62 -0.92 -1.15 -15.59
CA ASP A 62 -1.76 0.04 -15.51
C ASP A 62 -1.42 0.96 -14.32
N PHE A 63 -0.42 0.57 -13.50
CA PHE A 63 0.04 1.42 -12.40
C PHE A 63 1.09 2.42 -12.90
N GLY A 64 0.96 3.68 -12.49
CA GLY A 64 1.86 4.75 -12.93
C GLY A 64 1.90 5.97 -12.02
N SER A 65 2.47 7.04 -12.54
CA SER A 65 2.68 8.30 -11.81
C SER A 65 1.39 9.03 -11.42
N ASP A 66 0.31 8.77 -12.13
CA ASP A 66 -0.99 9.40 -11.87
C ASP A 66 -1.77 8.70 -10.75
N ASP A 67 -1.25 7.58 -10.25
CA ASP A 67 -1.89 6.82 -9.21
C ASP A 67 -1.67 7.38 -7.81
N ILE A 68 -2.68 7.19 -6.98
CA ILE A 68 -2.68 7.59 -5.57
C ILE A 68 -3.00 6.35 -4.72
N PHE A 69 -2.09 6.00 -3.84
CA PHE A 69 -2.28 4.97 -2.84
C PHE A 69 -2.78 5.58 -1.53
N LEU A 70 -3.89 5.07 -0.98
CA LEU A 70 -4.25 5.34 0.42
C LEU A 70 -3.64 4.23 1.28
N CYS A 71 -2.64 4.57 2.07
CA CYS A 71 -1.77 3.64 2.77
C CYS A 71 -1.93 3.68 4.28
N TYR A 72 -2.23 2.54 4.88
CA TYR A 72 -2.33 2.37 6.32
C TYR A 72 -1.60 1.11 6.82
N LEU A 73 -1.13 0.28 5.90
CA LEU A 73 -0.45 -0.96 6.25
C LEU A 73 0.91 -0.67 6.91
N PRO A 74 1.28 -1.43 7.95
CA PRO A 74 2.51 -1.13 8.68
C PRO A 74 3.76 -1.38 7.85
N LEU A 75 4.72 -0.44 7.92
CA LEU A 75 5.98 -0.52 7.17
C LEU A 75 6.95 -1.61 7.67
N PHE A 76 6.67 -2.24 8.79
CA PHE A 76 7.39 -3.44 9.22
C PHE A 76 6.86 -4.73 8.56
N HIS A 77 5.77 -4.65 7.80
CA HIS A 77 5.21 -5.75 7.02
C HIS A 77 5.52 -5.59 5.53
N THR A 78 5.64 -6.73 4.82
CA THR A 78 6.04 -6.76 3.40
C THR A 78 5.09 -5.99 2.49
N PHE A 79 3.79 -6.01 2.74
CA PHE A 79 2.82 -5.27 1.92
C PHE A 79 2.98 -3.76 2.09
N GLY A 80 3.00 -3.24 3.30
CA GLY A 80 3.17 -1.81 3.53
C GLY A 80 4.51 -1.30 3.01
N ARG A 81 5.60 -2.03 3.30
CA ARG A 81 6.94 -1.58 2.89
C ARG A 81 7.22 -1.78 1.40
N TYR A 82 7.02 -3.01 0.91
CA TYR A 82 7.49 -3.35 -0.44
C TYR A 82 6.43 -3.22 -1.51
N PHE A 83 5.16 -3.30 -1.18
CA PHE A 83 4.14 -3.06 -2.18
C PHE A 83 3.73 -1.59 -2.20
N GLU A 84 3.27 -1.03 -1.09
CA GLU A 84 2.81 0.35 -1.05
C GLU A 84 3.96 1.34 -1.18
N LEU A 85 4.88 1.39 -0.20
CA LEU A 85 5.92 2.42 -0.16
C LEU A 85 6.92 2.30 -1.32
N MET A 86 7.58 1.15 -1.45
CA MET A 86 8.56 0.95 -2.52
C MET A 86 7.90 0.86 -3.89
N GLY A 87 6.64 0.43 -3.95
CA GLY A 87 5.86 0.43 -5.18
C GLY A 87 5.56 1.84 -5.65
N SER A 88 5.02 2.69 -4.80
CA SER A 88 4.74 4.07 -5.16
C SER A 88 5.99 4.82 -5.64
N ILE A 89 7.14 4.62 -4.98
CA ILE A 89 8.42 5.18 -5.44
C ILE A 89 8.78 4.65 -6.84
N PHE A 90 8.64 3.35 -7.07
CA PHE A 90 9.01 2.73 -8.34
C PHE A 90 8.11 3.18 -9.51
N TRP A 91 6.80 3.31 -9.28
CA TRP A 91 5.85 3.77 -10.30
C TRP A 91 5.78 5.31 -10.41
N GLY A 92 6.42 6.05 -9.50
CA GLY A 92 6.29 7.50 -9.42
C GLY A 92 4.93 7.95 -8.88
N ALA A 93 4.17 7.04 -8.27
CA ALA A 93 2.83 7.28 -7.74
C ALA A 93 2.86 8.04 -6.42
N THR A 94 1.74 8.64 -6.06
CA THR A 94 1.57 9.31 -4.77
C THR A 94 1.33 8.30 -3.66
N TYR A 95 2.10 8.39 -2.58
CA TYR A 95 1.91 7.64 -1.34
C TYR A 95 1.21 8.54 -0.31
N SER A 96 -0.07 8.30 -0.05
CA SER A 96 -0.85 9.06 0.91
C SER A 96 -1.01 8.28 2.22
N PHE A 97 -0.51 8.82 3.32
CA PHE A 97 -0.70 8.22 4.63
C PHE A 97 -2.13 8.41 5.10
N ALA A 98 -2.78 7.33 5.53
CA ALA A 98 -4.02 7.42 6.27
C ALA A 98 -3.75 8.06 7.66
N GLU A 99 -4.73 8.81 8.16
CA GLU A 99 -4.65 9.39 9.51
C GLU A 99 -4.49 8.32 10.59
N SER A 100 -5.18 7.18 10.41
CA SER A 100 -5.14 6.05 11.33
C SER A 100 -5.52 4.74 10.61
N PRO A 101 -5.05 3.57 11.08
CA PRO A 101 -5.47 2.28 10.54
C PRO A 101 -6.92 1.90 10.93
N ALA A 102 -7.60 2.69 11.75
CA ALA A 102 -8.99 2.45 12.13
C ALA A 102 -9.91 2.64 10.92
N PHE A 103 -10.89 1.74 10.76
CA PHE A 103 -11.76 1.75 9.58
C PHE A 103 -12.54 3.06 9.42
N ASN A 104 -13.03 3.64 10.53
CA ASN A 104 -13.74 4.93 10.50
C ASN A 104 -12.84 6.10 10.06
N SER A 105 -11.53 6.01 10.30
CA SER A 105 -10.55 6.98 9.78
C SER A 105 -10.39 6.80 8.29
N LEU A 106 -10.20 5.56 7.82
CA LEU A 106 -10.09 5.26 6.39
C LEU A 106 -11.30 5.74 5.59
N LEU A 107 -12.51 5.59 6.13
CA LEU A 107 -13.74 6.09 5.50
C LEU A 107 -13.76 7.62 5.34
N LYS A 108 -13.13 8.35 6.26
CA LYS A 108 -12.98 9.81 6.15
C LYS A 108 -11.88 10.20 5.15
N ASP A 109 -10.81 9.42 5.13
CA ASP A 109 -9.65 9.66 4.27
C ASP A 109 -9.96 9.40 2.80
N PHE A 110 -10.81 8.41 2.48
CA PHE A 110 -11.16 8.04 1.12
C PHE A 110 -11.62 9.23 0.24
N PRO A 111 -12.65 9.99 0.61
CA PRO A 111 -13.10 11.11 -0.22
C PRO A 111 -12.12 12.30 -0.24
N ILE A 112 -11.25 12.42 0.75
CA ILE A 112 -10.22 13.47 0.82
C ILE A 112 -9.05 13.13 -0.09
N VAL A 113 -8.54 11.91 0.00
CA VAL A 113 -7.38 11.43 -0.77
C VAL A 113 -7.78 11.08 -2.18
N ASN A 114 -9.00 10.56 -2.38
CA ASN A 114 -9.54 10.10 -3.63
C ASN A 114 -8.58 9.10 -4.34
N PRO A 115 -8.24 7.98 -3.66
CA PRO A 115 -7.22 7.07 -4.14
C PRO A 115 -7.67 6.31 -5.38
N SER A 116 -6.71 5.99 -6.26
CA SER A 116 -6.91 5.06 -7.38
C SER A 116 -6.57 3.61 -7.01
N ILE A 117 -5.76 3.43 -5.96
CA ILE A 117 -5.30 2.12 -5.49
C ILE A 117 -5.49 2.01 -3.97
N PHE A 118 -6.15 0.93 -3.54
CA PHE A 118 -6.28 0.60 -2.13
C PHE A 118 -5.93 -0.86 -1.88
N ILE A 119 -4.91 -1.08 -1.05
CA ILE A 119 -4.45 -2.41 -0.64
C ILE A 119 -4.84 -2.63 0.80
N SER A 120 -5.51 -3.77 1.06
CA SER A 120 -6.06 -3.97 2.38
C SER A 120 -6.09 -5.44 2.79
N ILE A 121 -6.41 -5.68 4.04
CA ILE A 121 -6.73 -7.00 4.56
C ILE A 121 -8.22 -7.31 4.32
N PRO A 122 -8.62 -8.60 4.26
CA PRO A 122 -10.00 -9.00 4.01
C PRO A 122 -11.01 -8.29 4.91
N LYS A 123 -10.71 -8.15 6.18
CA LYS A 123 -11.59 -7.48 7.15
C LYS A 123 -12.04 -6.08 6.71
N ARG A 124 -11.19 -5.31 6.02
CA ARG A 124 -11.55 -3.94 5.57
C ARG A 124 -12.48 -3.99 4.37
N TRP A 125 -12.30 -4.97 3.48
CA TRP A 125 -13.20 -5.19 2.35
C TRP A 125 -14.58 -5.62 2.83
N VAL A 126 -14.66 -6.57 3.78
CA VAL A 126 -15.93 -6.95 4.44
C VAL A 126 -16.61 -5.74 5.06
N GLN A 127 -15.88 -4.89 5.76
CA GLN A 127 -16.46 -3.68 6.38
C GLN A 127 -17.00 -2.67 5.35
N LEU A 128 -16.35 -2.54 4.18
CA LEU A 128 -16.88 -1.74 3.07
C LEU A 128 -18.15 -2.35 2.50
N TYR A 129 -18.16 -3.66 2.29
CA TYR A 129 -19.33 -4.39 1.82
C TYR A 129 -20.52 -4.25 2.79
N GLU A 130 -20.31 -4.42 4.09
CA GLU A 130 -21.36 -4.21 5.12
C GLU A 130 -21.95 -2.80 5.11
N ILE A 131 -21.20 -1.77 4.69
CA ILE A 131 -21.76 -0.42 4.53
C ILE A 131 -22.67 -0.36 3.30
N LEU A 132 -22.29 -1.03 2.20
CA LEU A 132 -23.12 -1.11 1.00
C LEU A 132 -24.41 -1.86 1.31
N GLU A 133 -24.35 -3.04 1.92
CA GLU A 133 -25.54 -3.83 2.32
C GLU A 133 -26.52 -3.07 3.20
N LYS A 134 -26.06 -2.22 4.10
CA LYS A 134 -26.93 -1.41 4.96
C LYS A 134 -27.65 -0.29 4.20
N GLN A 135 -27.18 0.06 3.02
CA GLN A 135 -27.69 1.22 2.26
C GLN A 135 -28.35 0.80 0.94
N LEU A 136 -28.11 -0.41 0.49
CA LEU A 136 -28.60 -0.98 -0.76
C LEU A 136 -29.09 -2.39 -0.50
N ASP A 137 -30.11 -2.80 -1.24
CA ASP A 137 -30.51 -4.22 -1.35
C ASP A 137 -29.64 -4.86 -2.43
N MET A 138 -28.49 -5.43 -2.01
CA MET A 138 -27.45 -5.94 -2.91
C MET A 138 -27.95 -7.01 -3.88
N ASP A 139 -29.03 -7.73 -3.52
CA ASP A 139 -29.64 -8.78 -4.37
C ASP A 139 -30.55 -8.22 -5.47
N SER A 140 -31.07 -7.00 -5.27
CA SER A 140 -32.04 -6.37 -6.19
C SER A 140 -31.48 -5.20 -6.97
N GLU A 141 -30.38 -4.58 -6.53
CA GLU A 141 -29.77 -3.43 -7.17
C GLU A 141 -28.92 -3.83 -8.37
N ASP A 142 -28.91 -2.98 -9.38
CA ASP A 142 -28.04 -3.15 -10.54
C ASP A 142 -26.57 -2.77 -10.22
N SER A 143 -25.65 -3.30 -11.03
CA SER A 143 -24.22 -3.06 -10.85
C SER A 143 -23.84 -1.58 -10.93
N GLU A 144 -24.59 -0.76 -11.68
CA GLU A 144 -24.32 0.67 -11.83
C GLU A 144 -24.64 1.44 -10.54
N THR A 145 -25.73 1.08 -9.89
CA THR A 145 -26.13 1.64 -8.58
C THR A 145 -25.12 1.28 -7.50
N ILE A 146 -24.68 0.00 -7.45
CA ILE A 146 -23.66 -0.46 -6.50
C ILE A 146 -22.32 0.27 -6.73
N GLU A 147 -21.89 0.37 -7.98
CA GLU A 147 -20.66 1.08 -8.36
C GLU A 147 -20.72 2.57 -7.99
N THR A 148 -21.85 3.22 -8.27
CA THR A 148 -22.05 4.64 -7.92
C THR A 148 -21.96 4.85 -6.42
N LYS A 149 -22.54 3.94 -5.64
CA LYS A 149 -22.48 4.01 -4.19
C LYS A 149 -21.07 3.76 -3.67
N LEU A 150 -20.37 2.77 -4.19
CA LEU A 150 -18.97 2.50 -3.86
C LEU A 150 -18.09 3.73 -4.19
N LYS A 151 -18.27 4.34 -5.36
CA LYS A 151 -17.58 5.58 -5.75
C LYS A 151 -17.85 6.72 -4.76
N SER A 152 -19.08 6.87 -4.27
CA SER A 152 -19.39 7.89 -3.29
C SER A 152 -18.67 7.71 -1.95
N ILE A 153 -18.38 6.47 -1.57
CA ILE A 153 -17.65 6.14 -0.33
C ILE A 153 -16.15 6.30 -0.53
N THR A 154 -15.62 5.85 -1.68
CA THR A 154 -14.17 5.76 -1.93
C THR A 154 -13.58 6.98 -2.63
N GLY A 155 -14.39 8.00 -2.95
CA GLY A 155 -13.96 9.22 -3.63
C GLY A 155 -14.02 9.15 -5.16
N GLY A 156 -14.39 8.00 -5.74
CA GLY A 156 -14.72 7.87 -7.16
C GLY A 156 -13.59 7.56 -8.13
N LYS A 157 -12.34 7.51 -7.68
CA LYS A 157 -11.17 7.19 -8.53
C LYS A 157 -10.61 5.79 -8.32
N LEU A 158 -11.16 5.01 -7.38
CA LEU A 158 -10.65 3.68 -7.09
C LEU A 158 -10.80 2.77 -8.32
N LYS A 159 -9.69 2.39 -8.91
CA LYS A 159 -9.60 1.49 -10.06
C LYS A 159 -9.04 0.11 -9.68
N TRP A 160 -8.27 0.04 -8.59
CA TRP A 160 -7.67 -1.20 -8.11
C TRP A 160 -7.87 -1.37 -6.61
N GLY A 161 -8.53 -2.47 -6.26
CA GLY A 161 -8.62 -3.01 -4.91
C GLY A 161 -7.82 -4.31 -4.80
N LEU A 162 -6.95 -4.44 -3.80
CA LEU A 162 -6.21 -5.67 -3.56
C LEU A 162 -6.46 -6.15 -2.13
N SER A 163 -6.95 -7.39 -2.00
CA SER A 163 -7.04 -8.08 -0.72
C SER A 163 -5.84 -8.98 -0.50
N ALA A 164 -5.27 -8.96 0.69
CA ALA A 164 -4.09 -9.74 1.02
C ALA A 164 -4.07 -10.20 2.48
N ALA A 165 -3.21 -11.20 2.76
CA ALA A 165 -2.96 -11.75 4.09
C ALA A 165 -4.14 -12.51 4.74
N GLY A 166 -5.10 -12.97 3.94
CA GLY A 166 -6.22 -13.79 4.39
C GLY A 166 -7.17 -14.12 3.27
N TYR A 167 -8.13 -14.99 3.54
CA TYR A 167 -9.21 -15.30 2.63
C TYR A 167 -10.22 -14.16 2.62
N LEU A 168 -10.65 -13.77 1.43
CA LEU A 168 -11.80 -12.92 1.19
C LEU A 168 -12.79 -13.74 0.37
N ASP A 169 -14.05 -13.68 0.73
CA ASP A 169 -15.10 -14.33 -0.03
C ASP A 169 -15.17 -13.72 -1.44
N PRO A 170 -15.20 -14.53 -2.51
CA PRO A 170 -15.29 -14.03 -3.89
C PRO A 170 -16.55 -13.20 -4.17
N ASP A 171 -17.61 -13.39 -3.37
CA ASP A 171 -18.88 -12.68 -3.52
C ASP A 171 -18.88 -11.30 -2.85
N ILE A 172 -17.76 -10.92 -2.19
CA ILE A 172 -17.51 -9.60 -1.62
C ILE A 172 -16.58 -8.79 -2.53
#